data_70b9955f57ac2b208c92999129dba083
#
_entry.id   70b9955f57ac2b208c92999129dba083
#
_cell.length_a   1.000
_cell.length_b   1.000
_cell.length_c   1.000
_cell.angle_alpha   90.00
_cell.angle_beta   90.00
_cell.angle_gamma   90.00
#
_symmetry.space_group_name_H-M   'P 1'
#
loop_
_entity.id
_entity.type
_entity.pdbx_description
1 polymer ?
#
loop_
_entity_poly.entity_id
_entity_poly.type
_entity_poly.pdbx_seq_one_letter_code
_entity_poly.pdbx_strand_id
1 'polypeptide(L)'
;MLKLLSRKGTIIIEVQYLMNTMKDLTFDNIYHEHYNYWSLLSLINFFKQFDATIYKAEKIKTHGGSIRVYIKKGKKTVIDKSVKSLIKEESDFGLKDYKTYQKFGEKIYKLREKIYREKVKAVHKFNKKAGWSTHVRLIP
;
A
#
# COMPACT_ATOMS: atom_id res chain seq x y z
N MET A 1 -23.60 -4.24 -3.44
CA MET A 1 -22.76 -4.87 -4.50
C MET A 1 -22.97 -6.38 -4.60
N LEU A 2 -22.71 -7.21 -3.59
CA LEU A 2 -22.93 -8.67 -3.66
C LEU A 2 -24.38 -9.07 -3.94
N LYS A 3 -25.39 -8.32 -3.42
CA LYS A 3 -26.81 -8.60 -3.69
C LYS A 3 -27.18 -8.49 -5.17
N LEU A 4 -26.51 -7.58 -5.90
CA LEU A 4 -26.74 -7.33 -7.34
C LEU A 4 -26.00 -8.35 -8.24
N LEU A 5 -25.10 -9.16 -7.68
CA LEU A 5 -24.31 -10.08 -8.44
C LEU A 5 -25.14 -11.31 -8.84
N SER A 6 -25.16 -11.64 -10.13
CA SER A 6 -25.77 -12.89 -10.62
C SER A 6 -25.05 -14.11 -10.04
N ARG A 7 -25.67 -15.30 -10.14
CA ARG A 7 -25.14 -16.54 -9.59
C ARG A 7 -23.77 -16.92 -10.17
N LYS A 8 -23.50 -16.57 -11.42
CA LYS A 8 -22.22 -16.79 -12.13
C LYS A 8 -21.36 -15.54 -12.23
N GLY A 9 -21.81 -14.42 -11.68
CA GLY A 9 -21.15 -13.13 -11.77
C GLY A 9 -19.82 -13.10 -11.02
N THR A 10 -18.96 -12.18 -11.45
CA THR A 10 -17.68 -11.88 -10.80
C THR A 10 -17.64 -10.39 -10.46
N ILE A 11 -17.24 -10.06 -9.24
CA ILE A 11 -16.85 -8.70 -8.86
C ILE A 11 -15.35 -8.59 -9.05
N ILE A 12 -14.93 -7.49 -9.67
CA ILE A 12 -13.52 -7.13 -9.80
C ILE A 12 -13.29 -5.85 -9.02
N ILE A 13 -12.33 -5.87 -8.12
CA ILE A 13 -11.94 -4.71 -7.31
C ILE A 13 -10.45 -4.49 -7.49
N GLU A 14 -10.08 -3.25 -7.72
CA GLU A 14 -8.70 -2.80 -7.70
C GLU A 14 -8.54 -1.79 -6.56
N VAL A 15 -7.54 -2.02 -5.72
CA VAL A 15 -7.22 -1.18 -4.56
C VAL A 15 -5.71 -1.09 -4.40
N GLN A 16 -5.26 -0.03 -3.73
CA GLN A 16 -3.86 0.12 -3.40
C GLN A 16 -3.36 -1.05 -2.53
N TYR A 17 -2.19 -1.56 -2.86
CA TYR A 17 -1.64 -2.74 -2.23
C TYR A 17 -0.66 -2.37 -1.10
N LEU A 18 -1.05 -2.64 0.14
CA LEU A 18 -0.27 -2.32 1.33
C LEU A 18 1.19 -2.79 1.25
N MET A 19 1.42 -4.02 0.75
CA MET A 19 2.78 -4.54 0.64
C MET A 19 3.66 -3.68 -0.27
N ASN A 20 3.11 -3.17 -1.38
CA ASN A 20 3.84 -2.28 -2.28
C ASN A 20 4.12 -0.93 -1.61
N THR A 21 3.12 -0.34 -0.95
CA THR A 21 3.29 0.90 -0.17
C THR A 21 4.46 0.78 0.82
N MET A 22 4.57 -0.36 1.51
CA MET A 22 5.64 -0.58 2.48
C MET A 22 6.99 -0.90 1.85
N LYS A 23 7.01 -1.61 0.70
CA LYS A 23 8.25 -1.92 -0.04
C LYS A 23 8.86 -0.68 -0.68
N ASP A 24 8.03 0.09 -1.35
CA ASP A 24 8.44 1.22 -2.19
C ASP A 24 8.46 2.54 -1.42
N LEU A 25 8.10 2.51 -0.13
CA LEU A 25 8.01 3.69 0.76
C LEU A 25 7.12 4.80 0.20
N THR A 26 6.05 4.44 -0.52
CA THR A 26 5.05 5.38 -1.07
C THR A 26 4.06 5.84 0.02
N PHE A 27 4.58 6.31 1.15
CA PHE A 27 3.79 6.73 2.31
C PHE A 27 3.05 8.05 2.08
N ASP A 28 3.41 8.81 1.06
CA ASP A 28 2.70 9.98 0.56
C ASP A 28 1.26 9.66 0.13
N ASN A 29 0.99 8.39 -0.16
CA ASN A 29 -0.37 7.89 -0.37
C ASN A 29 -1.20 7.79 0.92
N ILE A 30 -0.59 8.04 2.10
CA ILE A 30 -1.30 8.05 3.38
C ILE A 30 -1.89 9.44 3.61
N TYR A 31 -3.09 9.69 3.06
CA TYR A 31 -3.81 10.94 3.21
C TYR A 31 -5.33 10.71 3.35
N HIS A 32 -6.09 11.77 3.58
CA HIS A 32 -7.49 11.72 4.02
C HIS A 32 -8.48 11.01 3.08
N GLU A 33 -8.14 10.80 1.80
CA GLU A 33 -8.99 10.06 0.87
C GLU A 33 -8.76 8.55 0.93
N HIS A 34 -7.64 8.09 1.50
CA HIS A 34 -7.30 6.68 1.62
C HIS A 34 -7.55 6.16 3.04
N TYR A 35 -8.81 5.81 3.32
CA TYR A 35 -9.21 5.31 4.65
C TYR A 35 -8.73 3.89 4.97
N ASN A 36 -8.44 3.08 3.95
CA ASN A 36 -8.10 1.67 4.12
C ASN A 36 -6.89 1.28 3.27
N TYR A 37 -6.01 0.51 3.90
CA TYR A 37 -4.83 -0.08 3.26
C TYR A 37 -4.97 -1.58 3.28
N TRP A 38 -5.06 -2.19 2.10
CA TRP A 38 -5.43 -3.59 1.96
C TRP A 38 -4.24 -4.48 1.63
N SER A 39 -4.10 -5.58 2.40
CA SER A 39 -3.38 -6.77 1.97
C SER A 39 -4.34 -7.77 1.33
N LEU A 40 -3.85 -8.74 0.57
CA LEU A 40 -4.70 -9.81 0.04
C LEU A 40 -5.37 -10.60 1.17
N LEU A 41 -4.62 -10.88 2.23
CA LEU A 41 -5.16 -11.60 3.38
C LEU A 41 -6.30 -10.82 4.07
N SER A 42 -6.15 -9.51 4.23
CA SER A 42 -7.21 -8.68 4.82
C SER A 42 -8.46 -8.63 3.93
N LEU A 43 -8.29 -8.54 2.61
CA LEU A 43 -9.40 -8.64 1.65
C LEU A 43 -10.11 -10.00 1.72
N ILE A 44 -9.36 -11.11 1.79
CA ILE A 44 -9.92 -12.45 1.94
C ILE A 44 -10.78 -12.53 3.20
N ASN A 45 -10.25 -12.07 4.34
CA ASN A 45 -10.97 -12.08 5.62
C ASN A 45 -12.22 -11.19 5.57
N PHE A 46 -12.15 -10.04 4.92
CA PHE A 46 -13.28 -9.16 4.73
C PHE A 46 -14.40 -9.82 3.92
N PHE A 47 -14.09 -10.36 2.74
CA PHE A 47 -15.09 -10.97 1.86
C PHE A 47 -15.66 -12.29 2.39
N LYS A 48 -14.89 -13.02 3.19
CA LYS A 48 -15.36 -14.25 3.87
C LYS A 48 -16.57 -13.99 4.78
N GLN A 49 -16.67 -12.81 5.39
CA GLN A 49 -17.80 -12.44 6.25
C GLN A 49 -19.13 -12.32 5.49
N PHE A 50 -19.05 -12.12 4.17
CA PHE A 50 -20.20 -11.97 3.28
C PHE A 50 -20.44 -13.21 2.40
N ASP A 51 -19.92 -14.37 2.78
CA ASP A 51 -19.99 -15.61 2.00
C ASP A 51 -19.52 -15.42 0.55
N ALA A 52 -18.39 -14.71 0.39
CA ALA A 52 -17.76 -14.45 -0.90
C ALA A 52 -16.31 -14.92 -0.89
N THR A 53 -15.85 -15.42 -2.03
CA THR A 53 -14.51 -15.99 -2.20
C THR A 53 -13.71 -15.19 -3.21
N ILE A 54 -12.53 -14.71 -2.82
CA ILE A 54 -11.52 -14.23 -3.76
C ILE A 54 -10.87 -15.45 -4.40
N TYR A 55 -11.09 -15.62 -5.70
CA TYR A 55 -10.59 -16.81 -6.40
C TYR A 55 -9.36 -16.52 -7.28
N LYS A 56 -9.10 -15.27 -7.64
CA LYS A 56 -7.94 -14.84 -8.41
C LYS A 56 -7.46 -13.47 -7.91
N ALA A 57 -6.15 -13.23 -7.94
CA ALA A 57 -5.55 -11.95 -7.57
C ALA A 57 -4.35 -11.63 -8.46
N GLU A 58 -4.16 -10.37 -8.80
CA GLU A 58 -3.09 -9.88 -9.68
C GLU A 58 -2.50 -8.59 -9.11
N LYS A 59 -1.16 -8.47 -9.17
CA LYS A 59 -0.49 -7.19 -8.90
C LYS A 59 -0.53 -6.32 -10.15
N ILE A 60 -0.96 -5.08 -9.98
CA ILE A 60 -1.08 -4.08 -11.05
C ILE A 60 -0.10 -2.95 -10.75
N LYS A 61 0.61 -2.46 -11.78
CA LYS A 61 1.64 -1.42 -11.62
C LYS A 61 1.10 0.01 -11.53
N THR A 62 -0.21 0.21 -11.56
CA THR A 62 -0.84 1.54 -11.47
C THR A 62 -0.69 2.15 -10.07
N HIS A 63 -0.61 3.48 -10.01
CA HIS A 63 -0.63 4.27 -8.77
C HIS A 63 0.33 3.80 -7.66
N GLY A 64 1.57 3.44 -8.00
CA GLY A 64 2.55 2.95 -7.03
C GLY A 64 2.35 1.49 -6.59
N GLY A 65 1.49 0.75 -7.30
CA GLY A 65 1.23 -0.67 -7.06
C GLY A 65 -0.12 -0.95 -6.41
N SER A 66 -1.01 -1.54 -7.21
CA SER A 66 -2.36 -1.96 -6.80
C SER A 66 -2.45 -3.48 -6.77
N ILE A 67 -3.47 -3.99 -6.07
CA ILE A 67 -3.91 -5.37 -6.16
C ILE A 67 -5.31 -5.40 -6.79
N ARG A 68 -5.49 -6.22 -7.81
CA ARG A 68 -6.78 -6.52 -8.41
C ARG A 68 -7.23 -7.90 -7.97
N VAL A 69 -8.42 -7.98 -7.39
CA VAL A 69 -9.00 -9.22 -6.90
C VAL A 69 -10.30 -9.55 -7.61
N TYR A 70 -10.52 -10.82 -7.85
CA TYR A 70 -11.69 -11.37 -8.53
C TYR A 70 -12.49 -12.19 -7.52
N ILE A 71 -13.76 -11.86 -7.34
CA ILE A 71 -14.59 -12.32 -6.23
C ILE A 71 -15.86 -12.95 -6.78
N LYS A 72 -16.25 -14.11 -6.23
CA LYS A 72 -17.53 -14.79 -6.49
C LYS A 72 -18.30 -15.03 -5.21
N LYS A 73 -19.63 -15.14 -5.33
CA LYS A 73 -20.48 -15.62 -4.22
C LYS A 73 -20.18 -17.07 -3.88
N GLY A 74 -20.26 -17.38 -2.59
CA GLY A 74 -20.18 -18.73 -2.05
C GLY A 74 -18.74 -19.23 -1.89
N LYS A 75 -18.62 -20.39 -1.23
CA LYS A 75 -17.33 -21.01 -0.84
C LYS A 75 -16.82 -22.06 -1.82
N LYS A 76 -17.65 -22.50 -2.79
CA LYS A 76 -17.34 -23.61 -3.71
C LYS A 76 -16.56 -23.20 -4.96
N THR A 77 -15.83 -22.09 -4.90
CA THR A 77 -15.05 -21.60 -6.05
C THR A 77 -13.62 -22.15 -5.98
N VAL A 78 -13.15 -22.70 -7.09
CA VAL A 78 -11.74 -23.12 -7.21
C VAL A 78 -10.84 -21.90 -7.12
N ILE A 79 -9.89 -21.93 -6.18
CA ILE A 79 -8.96 -20.83 -5.94
C ILE A 79 -7.76 -20.98 -6.87
N ASP A 80 -7.51 -19.97 -7.66
CA ASP A 80 -6.35 -19.87 -8.56
C ASP A 80 -5.04 -19.85 -7.78
N LYS A 81 -3.99 -20.37 -8.40
CA LYS A 81 -2.64 -20.40 -7.80
C LYS A 81 -2.08 -19.00 -7.49
N SER A 82 -2.52 -17.97 -8.21
CA SER A 82 -2.13 -16.58 -7.96
C SER A 82 -2.45 -16.11 -6.54
N VAL A 83 -3.59 -16.53 -5.98
CA VAL A 83 -3.97 -16.20 -4.60
C VAL A 83 -3.00 -16.84 -3.60
N LYS A 84 -2.68 -18.13 -3.79
CA LYS A 84 -1.73 -18.85 -2.91
C LYS A 84 -0.33 -18.25 -2.99
N SER A 85 0.12 -17.91 -4.19
CA SER A 85 1.43 -17.28 -4.42
C SER A 85 1.54 -15.93 -3.72
N LEU A 86 0.53 -15.07 -3.86
CA LEU A 86 0.52 -13.74 -3.23
C LEU A 86 0.40 -13.82 -1.70
N ILE A 87 -0.39 -14.75 -1.16
CA ILE A 87 -0.44 -14.98 0.30
C ILE A 87 0.94 -15.40 0.83
N LYS A 88 1.65 -16.25 0.08
CA LYS A 88 3.02 -16.64 0.45
C LYS A 88 3.94 -15.42 0.43
N GLU A 89 3.90 -14.59 -0.62
CA GLU A 89 4.69 -13.35 -0.69
C GLU A 89 4.39 -12.41 0.51
N GLU A 90 3.14 -12.25 0.90
CA GLU A 90 2.74 -11.45 2.08
C GLU A 90 3.31 -12.04 3.38
N SER A 91 3.27 -13.37 3.50
CA SER A 91 3.82 -14.07 4.66
C SER A 91 5.34 -13.94 4.73
N ASP A 92 6.03 -14.15 3.61
CA ASP A 92 7.50 -14.03 3.51
C ASP A 92 7.96 -12.57 3.77
N PHE A 93 7.15 -11.59 3.39
CA PHE A 93 7.39 -10.18 3.71
C PHE A 93 7.13 -9.84 5.18
N GLY A 94 6.34 -10.67 5.87
CA GLY A 94 6.01 -10.48 7.29
C GLY A 94 4.89 -9.48 7.54
N LEU A 95 3.87 -9.37 6.65
CA LEU A 95 2.74 -8.45 6.86
C LEU A 95 1.90 -8.73 8.12
N LYS A 96 2.07 -9.89 8.76
CA LYS A 96 1.45 -10.22 10.04
C LYS A 96 2.32 -9.82 11.24
N ASP A 97 3.59 -9.49 11.01
CA ASP A 97 4.54 -9.21 12.06
C ASP A 97 4.59 -7.71 12.37
N TYR A 98 4.32 -7.35 13.62
CA TYR A 98 4.41 -5.97 14.10
C TYR A 98 5.78 -5.33 13.85
N LYS A 99 6.87 -6.10 13.94
CA LYS A 99 8.23 -5.61 13.66
C LYS A 99 8.40 -5.10 12.23
N THR A 100 7.65 -5.64 11.27
CA THR A 100 7.67 -5.17 9.88
C THR A 100 7.16 -3.74 9.78
N TYR A 101 6.11 -3.41 10.52
CA TYR A 101 5.54 -2.05 10.58
C TYR A 101 6.47 -1.07 11.33
N GLN A 102 7.10 -1.52 12.42
CA GLN A 102 8.10 -0.70 13.11
C GLN A 102 9.27 -0.33 12.18
N LYS A 103 9.83 -1.33 11.47
CA LYS A 103 10.90 -1.10 10.48
C LYS A 103 10.46 -0.17 9.34
N PHE A 104 9.19 -0.26 8.91
CA PHE A 104 8.64 0.66 7.92
C PHE A 104 8.63 2.11 8.46
N GLY A 105 8.12 2.33 9.67
CA GLY A 105 8.17 3.63 10.34
C GLY A 105 9.59 4.19 10.44
N GLU A 106 10.56 3.39 10.89
CA GLU A 106 11.97 3.80 10.97
C GLU A 106 12.55 4.23 9.60
N LYS A 107 12.20 3.50 8.54
CA LYS A 107 12.62 3.87 7.17
C LYS A 107 12.04 5.22 6.74
N ILE A 108 10.77 5.49 7.07
CA ILE A 108 10.12 6.78 6.79
C ILE A 108 10.84 7.90 7.53
N TYR A 109 11.12 7.74 8.82
CA TYR A 109 11.87 8.74 9.58
C TYR A 109 13.25 9.02 8.98
N LYS A 110 14.00 7.98 8.61
CA LYS A 110 15.31 8.14 7.94
C LYS A 110 15.19 8.87 6.59
N LEU A 111 14.15 8.58 5.82
CA LEU A 111 13.88 9.26 4.55
C LEU A 111 13.54 10.73 4.76
N ARG A 112 12.67 11.04 5.74
CA ARG A 112 12.34 12.41 6.15
C ARG A 112 13.61 13.20 6.47
N GLU A 113 14.48 12.67 7.33
CA GLU A 113 15.73 13.31 7.70
C GLU A 113 16.65 13.58 6.49
N LYS A 114 16.73 12.60 5.58
CA LYS A 114 17.50 12.76 4.34
C LYS A 114 16.94 13.90 3.48
N ILE A 115 15.64 13.90 3.21
CA ILE A 115 14.98 14.94 2.41
C ILE A 115 15.17 16.31 3.04
N TYR A 116 15.01 16.40 4.36
CA TYR A 116 15.21 17.62 5.11
C TYR A 116 16.64 18.19 4.93
N ARG A 117 17.66 17.34 5.12
CA ARG A 117 19.06 17.73 4.93
C ARG A 117 19.35 18.20 3.51
N GLU A 118 18.79 17.52 2.51
CA GLU A 118 18.98 17.92 1.10
C GLU A 118 18.26 19.25 0.78
N LYS A 119 17.06 19.48 1.32
CA LYS A 119 16.36 20.77 1.19
C LYS A 119 17.19 21.92 1.82
N VAL A 120 17.71 21.73 3.02
CA VAL A 120 18.55 22.73 3.70
C VAL A 120 19.77 23.06 2.85
N LYS A 121 20.49 22.04 2.35
CA LYS A 121 21.64 22.24 1.46
C LYS A 121 21.27 23.00 0.18
N ALA A 122 20.14 22.66 -0.45
CA ALA A 122 19.67 23.33 -1.66
C ALA A 122 19.35 24.80 -1.41
N VAL A 123 18.68 25.13 -0.30
CA VAL A 123 18.38 26.53 0.09
C VAL A 123 19.67 27.30 0.36
N HIS A 124 20.63 26.74 1.10
CA HIS A 124 21.93 27.40 1.32
C HIS A 124 22.68 27.64 0.03
N LYS A 125 22.70 26.69 -0.90
CA LYS A 125 23.35 26.85 -2.21
C LYS A 125 22.69 27.94 -3.04
N PHE A 126 21.35 28.02 -3.02
CA PHE A 126 20.58 29.05 -3.72
C PHE A 126 20.88 30.42 -3.14
N ASN A 127 20.80 30.57 -1.81
CA ASN A 127 21.05 31.85 -1.14
C ASN A 127 22.48 32.38 -1.36
N LYS A 128 23.47 31.45 -1.33
CA LYS A 128 24.88 31.83 -1.63
C LYS A 128 25.03 32.33 -3.06
N LYS A 129 24.31 31.78 -4.06
CA LYS A 129 24.32 32.24 -5.44
C LYS A 129 23.58 33.58 -5.62
N ALA A 130 22.53 33.83 -4.86
CA ALA A 130 21.71 35.04 -4.92
C ALA A 130 22.28 36.20 -4.09
N GLY A 131 23.38 36.00 -3.39
CA GLY A 131 23.96 37.03 -2.50
C GLY A 131 23.10 37.36 -1.26
N TRP A 132 22.16 36.46 -0.91
CA TRP A 132 21.27 36.69 0.21
C TRP A 132 21.77 35.99 1.48
N SER A 133 21.93 36.75 2.55
CA SER A 133 22.17 36.26 3.91
C SER A 133 20.83 35.93 4.54
N THR A 134 20.37 34.67 4.44
CA THR A 134 19.13 34.26 5.10
C THR A 134 19.42 33.37 6.29
N HIS A 135 18.99 33.82 7.45
CA HIS A 135 18.79 32.95 8.61
C HIS A 135 17.49 32.16 8.38
N VAL A 136 17.60 30.91 7.91
CA VAL A 136 16.45 30.00 7.86
C VAL A 136 16.17 29.57 9.29
N ARG A 137 15.19 30.19 9.93
CA ARG A 137 14.65 29.72 11.19
C ARG A 137 13.77 28.50 10.88
N LEU A 138 14.25 27.33 11.25
CA LEU A 138 13.47 26.11 11.18
C LEU A 138 12.55 26.09 12.40
N ILE A 139 11.24 26.14 12.15
CA ILE A 139 10.23 25.93 13.18
C ILE A 139 10.12 24.40 13.36
N PRO A 140 10.19 23.89 14.60
CA PRO A 140 10.10 22.47 14.90
C PRO A 140 8.77 21.83 14.51
#